data_13f5befb0b88bf59109397fec054df76
#
_entry.id   13f5befb0b88bf59109397fec054df76
#
_cell.length_a   1.000
_cell.length_b   1.000
_cell.length_c   1.000
_cell.angle_alpha   90.00
_cell.angle_beta   90.00
_cell.angle_gamma   90.00
#
_symmetry.space_group_name_H-M   'P 1'
#
loop_
_entity.id
_entity.type
_entity.pdbx_description
1 polymer ?
#
loop_
_entity_poly.entity_id
_entity_poly.type
_entity_poly.pdbx_seq_one_letter_code
_entity_poly.pdbx_strand_id
1 'polypeptide(L)'
;KNMGLPVKQLICASNDNKVLFDFFSTGVYDINRDFIVTVSPSMDILISSNLERLLYHLSNSTVDTKSMMDSLSKDGKYSFKVEANFTGEYATVEETFKAIKDLFEETHYVMDTHTAVAYSGYLTYLAQTGDKTPNVVVSTASPYKFAKDVLSGLTEEEKHMCIDVFDKICNNAEKYIKECLKSVFIQVSEYSVLVTV
;
A
#
# COMPACT_ATOMS: atom_id res chain seq x y z
N LYS A 1 -12.94 9.35 -5.97
CA LYS A 1 -14.24 8.91 -6.49
C LYS A 1 -15.31 9.93 -6.13
N ASN A 2 -15.53 10.22 -4.87
CA ASN A 2 -16.55 11.21 -4.43
C ASN A 2 -16.32 12.63 -4.96
N MET A 3 -15.11 12.96 -5.38
CA MET A 3 -14.76 14.22 -6.04
C MET A 3 -15.01 14.20 -7.57
N GLY A 4 -15.60 13.15 -8.10
CA GLY A 4 -15.90 13.02 -9.54
C GLY A 4 -14.79 12.37 -10.38
N LEU A 5 -13.72 11.85 -9.76
CA LEU A 5 -12.71 11.11 -10.51
C LEU A 5 -13.31 9.78 -11.05
N PRO A 6 -13.04 9.43 -12.32
CA PRO A 6 -13.57 8.23 -12.96
C PRO A 6 -12.82 6.97 -12.49
N VAL A 7 -12.87 6.70 -11.19
CA VAL A 7 -12.24 5.52 -10.59
C VAL A 7 -13.15 4.31 -10.77
N LYS A 8 -12.69 3.33 -11.56
CA LYS A 8 -13.40 2.08 -11.82
C LYS A 8 -13.33 1.15 -10.61
N GLN A 9 -12.12 0.87 -10.12
CA GLN A 9 -11.85 -0.08 -9.06
C GLN A 9 -10.89 0.52 -8.03
N LEU A 10 -11.10 0.18 -6.76
CA LEU A 10 -10.20 0.47 -5.66
C LEU A 10 -9.64 -0.87 -5.14
N ILE A 11 -8.32 -1.01 -5.17
CA ILE A 11 -7.63 -2.24 -4.75
C ILE A 11 -6.93 -1.94 -3.43
N CYS A 12 -7.32 -2.65 -2.37
CA CYS A 12 -6.67 -2.57 -1.06
C CYS A 12 -5.67 -3.71 -0.93
N ALA A 13 -4.39 -3.38 -0.92
CA ALA A 13 -3.33 -4.36 -0.77
C ALA A 13 -2.95 -4.55 0.71
N SER A 14 -2.75 -5.79 1.11
CA SER A 14 -2.32 -6.22 2.44
C SER A 14 -1.02 -7.02 2.33
N ASN A 15 -0.24 -7.04 3.41
CA ASN A 15 0.83 -8.03 3.58
C ASN A 15 0.27 -9.33 4.20
N ASP A 16 1.12 -10.18 4.78
CA ASP A 16 0.69 -11.43 5.41
C ASP A 16 -0.36 -11.24 6.53
N ASN A 17 -0.47 -10.04 7.12
CA ASN A 17 -1.56 -9.67 8.03
C ASN A 17 -2.84 -9.32 7.25
N LYS A 18 -3.29 -10.18 6.40
CA LYS A 18 -4.32 -9.99 5.37
C LYS A 18 -5.75 -9.79 5.86
N VAL A 19 -5.94 -9.14 7.00
CA VAL A 19 -7.27 -8.89 7.58
C VAL A 19 -8.17 -8.07 6.66
N LEU A 20 -7.61 -7.10 5.93
CA LEU A 20 -8.36 -6.30 4.97
C LEU A 20 -8.69 -7.09 3.69
N PHE A 21 -7.75 -7.92 3.19
CA PHE A 21 -8.02 -8.84 2.08
C PHE A 21 -9.21 -9.75 2.40
N ASP A 22 -9.19 -10.39 3.57
CA ASP A 22 -10.28 -11.27 4.00
C ASP A 22 -11.60 -10.50 4.15
N PHE A 23 -11.55 -9.27 4.69
CA PHE A 23 -12.73 -8.42 4.82
C PHE A 23 -13.35 -8.06 3.46
N PHE A 24 -12.55 -7.61 2.50
CA PHE A 24 -13.06 -7.26 1.16
C PHE A 24 -13.57 -8.49 0.39
N SER A 25 -13.02 -9.67 0.68
CA SER A 25 -13.42 -10.92 0.03
C SER A 25 -14.67 -11.55 0.66
N THR A 26 -14.83 -11.46 1.98
CA THR A 26 -15.87 -12.19 2.72
C THR A 26 -16.94 -11.28 3.32
N GLY A 27 -16.67 -10.00 3.46
CA GLY A 27 -17.50 -9.06 4.21
C GLY A 27 -17.36 -9.20 5.74
N VAL A 28 -16.41 -10.01 6.23
CA VAL A 28 -16.18 -10.21 7.68
C VAL A 28 -14.79 -9.63 8.03
N TYR A 29 -14.78 -8.65 8.90
CA TYR A 29 -13.57 -8.14 9.53
C TYR A 29 -13.34 -8.89 10.83
N ASP A 30 -12.25 -9.65 10.92
CA ASP A 30 -11.93 -10.51 12.07
C ASP A 30 -10.47 -10.36 12.48
N ILE A 31 -10.24 -9.84 13.70
CA ILE A 31 -8.91 -9.64 14.28
C ILE A 31 -8.47 -10.79 15.20
N ASN A 32 -9.29 -11.84 15.37
CA ASN A 32 -8.96 -13.01 16.18
C ASN A 32 -8.01 -13.95 15.40
N ARG A 33 -6.79 -13.48 15.19
CA ARG A 33 -5.73 -14.17 14.44
C ARG A 33 -4.35 -13.76 14.95
N ASP A 34 -3.33 -14.53 14.57
CA ASP A 34 -1.96 -14.21 14.92
C ASP A 34 -1.49 -12.94 14.19
N PHE A 35 -0.68 -12.15 14.89
CA PHE A 35 0.00 -11.00 14.32
C PHE A 35 1.35 -11.43 13.72
N ILE A 36 1.61 -11.03 12.49
CA ILE A 36 2.82 -11.39 11.75
C ILE A 36 3.66 -10.13 11.54
N VAL A 37 4.94 -10.21 11.93
CA VAL A 37 5.92 -9.14 11.64
C VAL A 37 6.49 -9.37 10.25
N THR A 38 6.39 -8.36 9.38
CA THR A 38 6.82 -8.45 7.98
C THR A 38 7.85 -7.38 7.62
N VAL A 39 8.28 -7.38 6.36
CA VAL A 39 9.18 -6.35 5.79
C VAL A 39 8.46 -5.04 5.43
N SER A 40 7.15 -4.98 5.58
CA SER A 40 6.34 -3.78 5.39
C SER A 40 5.66 -3.35 6.70
N PRO A 41 6.43 -2.90 7.71
CA PRO A 41 5.96 -2.77 9.09
C PRO A 41 4.81 -1.78 9.28
N SER A 42 4.62 -0.80 8.41
CA SER A 42 3.46 0.11 8.49
C SER A 42 2.15 -0.58 8.08
N MET A 43 2.22 -1.75 7.46
CA MET A 43 1.08 -2.60 7.11
C MET A 43 0.92 -3.79 8.08
N ASP A 44 1.78 -3.93 9.09
CA ASP A 44 1.66 -4.92 10.15
C ASP A 44 0.58 -4.47 11.13
N ILE A 45 -0.66 -4.65 10.74
CA ILE A 45 -1.83 -4.23 11.50
C ILE A 45 -2.90 -5.33 11.50
N LEU A 46 -3.62 -5.44 12.61
CA LEU A 46 -4.89 -6.17 12.68
C LEU A 46 -6.08 -5.21 12.75
N ILE A 47 -5.88 -3.99 13.25
CA ILE A 47 -6.90 -2.95 13.31
C ILE A 47 -6.48 -1.78 12.41
N SER A 48 -7.30 -1.50 11.39
CA SER A 48 -7.10 -0.37 10.47
C SER A 48 -7.98 0.81 10.88
N SER A 49 -7.37 1.89 11.38
CA SER A 49 -8.07 3.13 11.69
C SER A 49 -8.60 3.85 10.42
N ASN A 50 -7.99 3.61 9.29
CA ASN A 50 -8.44 4.17 8.01
C ASN A 50 -9.72 3.51 7.52
N LEU A 51 -9.93 2.24 7.84
CA LEU A 51 -11.14 1.49 7.46
C LEU A 51 -12.40 2.08 8.08
N GLU A 52 -12.32 2.58 9.32
CA GLU A 52 -13.46 3.25 9.98
C GLU A 52 -14.01 4.41 9.14
N ARG A 53 -13.12 5.21 8.54
CA ARG A 53 -13.54 6.30 7.65
C ARG A 53 -14.20 5.79 6.37
N LEU A 54 -13.67 4.69 5.80
CA LEU A 54 -14.29 4.06 4.64
C LEU A 54 -15.69 3.53 4.99
N LEU A 55 -15.84 2.85 6.11
CA LEU A 55 -17.14 2.33 6.58
C LEU A 55 -18.16 3.45 6.76
N TYR A 56 -17.73 4.58 7.33
CA TYR A 56 -18.61 5.76 7.44
C TYR A 56 -19.07 6.25 6.06
N HIS A 57 -18.17 6.35 5.09
CA HIS A 57 -18.53 6.79 3.75
C HIS A 57 -19.40 5.78 2.98
N LEU A 58 -19.31 4.51 3.28
CA LEU A 58 -20.11 3.46 2.64
C LEU A 58 -21.47 3.30 3.30
N SER A 59 -21.54 3.36 4.63
CA SER A 59 -22.81 3.27 5.39
C SER A 59 -23.58 4.59 5.41
N ASN A 60 -22.86 5.72 5.25
CA ASN A 60 -23.36 7.07 5.48
C ASN A 60 -24.05 7.25 6.84
N SER A 61 -23.58 6.52 7.86
CA SER A 61 -24.19 6.43 9.18
C SER A 61 -23.14 6.37 10.29
N THR A 62 -23.14 7.36 11.17
CA THR A 62 -22.29 7.35 12.37
C THR A 62 -22.70 6.27 13.37
N VAL A 63 -24.00 5.95 13.42
CA VAL A 63 -24.54 4.93 14.34
C VAL A 63 -24.05 3.54 13.92
N ASP A 64 -24.15 3.21 12.63
CA ASP A 64 -23.72 1.90 12.13
C ASP A 64 -22.21 1.76 12.21
N THR A 65 -21.46 2.80 11.86
CA THR A 65 -19.98 2.81 12.00
C THR A 65 -19.58 2.59 13.45
N LYS A 66 -20.19 3.31 14.38
CA LYS A 66 -19.92 3.13 15.81
C LYS A 66 -20.26 1.70 16.27
N SER A 67 -21.41 1.15 15.86
CA SER A 67 -21.81 -0.22 16.21
C SER A 67 -20.80 -1.26 15.72
N MET A 68 -20.26 -1.09 14.51
CA MET A 68 -19.19 -1.97 13.99
C MET A 68 -17.91 -1.86 14.82
N MET A 69 -17.50 -0.64 15.22
CA MET A 69 -16.30 -0.45 16.05
C MET A 69 -16.51 -1.00 17.48
N ASP A 70 -17.68 -0.84 18.04
CA ASP A 70 -18.04 -1.43 19.35
C ASP A 70 -17.99 -2.98 19.29
N SER A 71 -18.50 -3.58 18.20
CA SER A 71 -18.42 -5.03 17.96
C SER A 71 -16.99 -5.50 17.80
N LEU A 72 -16.16 -4.74 17.05
CA LEU A 72 -14.75 -5.05 16.90
C LEU A 72 -14.02 -5.06 18.25
N SER A 73 -14.30 -4.07 19.09
CA SER A 73 -13.69 -3.96 20.43
C SER A 73 -14.14 -5.06 21.38
N LYS A 74 -15.40 -5.51 21.27
CA LYS A 74 -15.98 -6.50 22.18
C LYS A 74 -15.73 -7.93 21.73
N ASP A 75 -15.99 -8.21 20.46
CA ASP A 75 -16.06 -9.56 19.91
C ASP A 75 -14.88 -9.86 18.96
N GLY A 76 -14.03 -8.87 18.68
CA GLY A 76 -12.91 -8.97 17.75
C GLY A 76 -13.32 -9.06 16.28
N LYS A 77 -14.61 -8.84 15.96
CA LYS A 77 -15.10 -8.95 14.59
C LYS A 77 -16.40 -8.20 14.35
N TYR A 78 -16.67 -7.90 13.09
CA TYR A 78 -17.97 -7.45 12.59
C TYR A 78 -18.16 -7.87 11.14
N SER A 79 -19.39 -7.75 10.62
CA SER A 79 -19.71 -8.01 9.22
C SER A 79 -20.26 -6.76 8.54
N PHE A 80 -19.81 -6.49 7.32
CA PHE A 80 -20.30 -5.41 6.48
C PHE A 80 -20.14 -5.76 5.02
N LYS A 81 -21.17 -5.59 4.22
CA LYS A 81 -21.10 -5.87 2.78
C LYS A 81 -20.47 -4.68 2.04
N VAL A 82 -19.29 -4.88 1.51
CA VAL A 82 -18.58 -3.88 0.72
C VAL A 82 -19.10 -3.87 -0.72
N GLU A 83 -19.11 -2.71 -1.35
CA GLU A 83 -19.47 -2.56 -2.77
C GLU A 83 -18.50 -3.27 -3.70
N ALA A 84 -18.99 -3.75 -4.85
CA ALA A 84 -18.20 -4.53 -5.82
C ALA A 84 -17.02 -3.78 -6.47
N ASN A 85 -16.95 -2.46 -6.32
CA ASN A 85 -15.84 -1.64 -6.81
C ASN A 85 -14.67 -1.51 -5.82
N PHE A 86 -14.71 -2.26 -4.73
CA PHE A 86 -13.58 -2.48 -3.82
C PHE A 86 -13.16 -3.95 -3.89
N THR A 87 -11.88 -4.19 -3.94
CA THR A 87 -11.32 -5.54 -3.85
C THR A 87 -10.12 -5.53 -2.92
N GLY A 88 -9.89 -6.65 -2.24
CA GLY A 88 -8.68 -6.89 -1.46
C GLY A 88 -7.72 -7.76 -2.26
N GLU A 89 -6.44 -7.46 -2.16
CA GLU A 89 -5.35 -8.32 -2.59
C GLU A 89 -4.31 -8.39 -1.49
N TYR A 90 -3.42 -9.38 -1.55
CA TYR A 90 -2.32 -9.45 -0.58
C TYR A 90 -1.06 -9.98 -1.26
N ALA A 91 0.08 -9.73 -0.62
CA ALA A 91 1.35 -10.28 -1.02
C ALA A 91 2.11 -10.81 0.20
N THR A 92 2.74 -11.96 0.03
CA THR A 92 3.69 -12.52 1.00
C THR A 92 5.02 -11.75 0.97
N VAL A 93 5.89 -12.01 1.94
CA VAL A 93 7.23 -11.44 1.96
C VAL A 93 8.02 -11.81 0.70
N GLU A 94 7.92 -13.06 0.24
CA GLU A 94 8.59 -13.55 -0.97
C GLU A 94 8.07 -12.83 -2.23
N GLU A 95 6.77 -12.68 -2.36
CA GLU A 95 6.15 -11.95 -3.48
C GLU A 95 6.51 -10.46 -3.45
N THR A 96 6.63 -9.88 -2.25
CA THR A 96 7.08 -8.50 -2.06
C THR A 96 8.52 -8.31 -2.57
N PHE A 97 9.44 -9.19 -2.19
CA PHE A 97 10.82 -9.14 -2.69
C PHE A 97 10.90 -9.38 -4.19
N LYS A 98 10.12 -10.35 -4.71
CA LYS A 98 10.05 -10.61 -6.14
C LYS A 98 9.57 -9.37 -6.90
N ALA A 99 8.56 -8.68 -6.42
CA ALA A 99 8.04 -7.47 -7.05
C ALA A 99 9.09 -6.33 -7.09
N ILE A 100 9.88 -6.15 -6.01
CA ILE A 100 10.98 -5.18 -5.98
C ILE A 100 12.01 -5.53 -7.06
N LYS A 101 12.43 -6.79 -7.10
CA LYS A 101 13.43 -7.28 -8.04
C LYS A 101 12.99 -7.14 -9.49
N ASP A 102 11.84 -7.70 -9.84
CA ASP A 102 11.33 -7.72 -11.21
C ASP A 102 11.17 -6.31 -11.77
N LEU A 103 10.60 -5.38 -10.97
CA LEU A 103 10.45 -3.99 -11.41
C LEU A 103 11.80 -3.28 -11.55
N PHE A 104 12.75 -3.54 -10.66
CA PHE A 104 14.09 -2.96 -10.75
C PHE A 104 14.83 -3.45 -11.98
N GLU A 105 14.78 -4.74 -12.29
CA GLU A 105 15.39 -5.32 -13.50
C GLU A 105 14.81 -4.70 -14.79
N GLU A 106 13.50 -4.45 -14.81
CA GLU A 106 12.82 -3.91 -15.99
C GLU A 106 13.03 -2.40 -16.17
N THR A 107 13.00 -1.63 -15.08
CA THR A 107 12.88 -0.16 -15.15
C THR A 107 13.96 0.61 -14.42
N HIS A 108 14.80 -0.04 -13.63
CA HIS A 108 15.73 0.53 -12.65
C HIS A 108 15.06 1.41 -11.58
N TYR A 109 13.75 1.27 -11.39
CA TYR A 109 13.02 1.95 -10.32
C TYR A 109 13.06 1.12 -9.04
N VAL A 110 13.58 1.73 -7.97
CA VAL A 110 13.62 1.12 -6.64
C VAL A 110 12.38 1.52 -5.87
N MET A 111 11.48 0.59 -5.61
CA MET A 111 10.33 0.84 -4.75
C MET A 111 10.56 0.36 -3.31
N ASP A 112 9.87 0.99 -2.36
CA ASP A 112 9.85 0.52 -0.98
C ASP A 112 8.98 -0.73 -0.83
N THR A 113 9.13 -1.42 0.30
CA THR A 113 8.43 -2.68 0.58
C THR A 113 6.90 -2.54 0.63
N HIS A 114 6.36 -1.40 1.07
CA HIS A 114 4.91 -1.17 1.11
C HIS A 114 4.35 -0.93 -0.29
N THR A 115 5.05 -0.16 -1.11
CA THR A 115 4.72 0.02 -2.52
C THR A 115 4.81 -1.31 -3.27
N ALA A 116 5.77 -2.16 -2.92
CA ALA A 116 5.94 -3.50 -3.52
C ALA A 116 4.75 -4.42 -3.20
N VAL A 117 4.23 -4.39 -1.97
CA VAL A 117 2.98 -5.10 -1.62
C VAL A 117 1.83 -4.62 -2.49
N ALA A 118 1.68 -3.30 -2.66
CA ALA A 118 0.60 -2.74 -3.49
C ALA A 118 0.78 -3.10 -4.97
N TYR A 119 2.00 -3.07 -5.49
CA TYR A 119 2.31 -3.45 -6.86
C TYR A 119 2.08 -4.94 -7.12
N SER A 120 2.50 -5.82 -6.21
CA SER A 120 2.24 -7.25 -6.27
C SER A 120 0.72 -7.55 -6.26
N GLY A 121 -0.04 -6.89 -5.38
CA GLY A 121 -1.50 -6.99 -5.36
C GLY A 121 -2.13 -6.54 -6.68
N TYR A 122 -1.64 -5.47 -7.30
CA TYR A 122 -2.08 -5.07 -8.64
C TYR A 122 -1.79 -6.13 -9.70
N LEU A 123 -0.60 -6.72 -9.70
CA LEU A 123 -0.25 -7.79 -10.66
C LEU A 123 -1.17 -9.01 -10.50
N THR A 124 -1.49 -9.38 -9.27
CA THR A 124 -2.44 -10.46 -8.95
C THR A 124 -3.84 -10.13 -9.48
N TYR A 125 -4.34 -8.94 -9.21
CA TYR A 125 -5.63 -8.44 -9.74
C TYR A 125 -5.66 -8.48 -11.28
N LEU A 126 -4.59 -8.00 -11.92
CA LEU A 126 -4.48 -8.00 -13.38
C LEU A 126 -4.50 -9.43 -13.95
N ALA A 127 -3.79 -10.36 -13.32
CA ALA A 127 -3.76 -11.76 -13.72
C ALA A 127 -5.13 -12.45 -13.59
N GLN A 128 -5.87 -12.13 -12.54
CA GLN A 128 -7.20 -12.69 -12.28
C GLN A 128 -8.29 -12.11 -13.19
N THR A 129 -8.22 -10.80 -13.48
CA THR A 129 -9.32 -10.10 -14.16
C THR A 129 -9.06 -9.77 -15.63
N GLY A 130 -7.80 -9.70 -16.04
CA GLY A 130 -7.41 -9.19 -17.35
C GLY A 130 -7.71 -7.71 -17.57
N ASP A 131 -8.03 -6.96 -16.51
CA ASP A 131 -8.40 -5.54 -16.57
C ASP A 131 -7.21 -4.66 -16.96
N LYS A 132 -7.24 -4.10 -18.17
CA LYS A 132 -6.21 -3.22 -18.73
C LYS A 132 -6.47 -1.74 -18.50
N THR A 133 -7.40 -1.39 -17.62
CA THR A 133 -7.63 0.02 -17.22
C THR A 133 -6.34 0.60 -16.65
N PRO A 134 -5.93 1.82 -17.03
CA PRO A 134 -4.77 2.48 -16.45
C PRO A 134 -4.83 2.45 -14.92
N ASN A 135 -3.75 2.01 -14.30
CA ASN A 135 -3.66 1.85 -12.85
C ASN A 135 -2.72 2.88 -12.24
N VAL A 136 -3.02 3.28 -11.01
CA VAL A 136 -2.16 4.14 -10.18
C VAL A 136 -1.84 3.39 -8.90
N VAL A 137 -0.58 2.97 -8.74
CA VAL A 137 -0.08 2.44 -7.47
C VAL A 137 0.36 3.60 -6.60
N VAL A 138 -0.27 3.73 -5.43
CA VAL A 138 0.03 4.83 -4.50
C VAL A 138 1.26 4.45 -3.68
N SER A 139 2.39 5.10 -3.96
CA SER A 139 3.62 4.97 -3.19
C SER A 139 3.55 5.83 -1.93
N THR A 140 3.41 5.19 -0.77
CA THR A 140 3.20 5.85 0.53
C THR A 140 4.46 5.96 1.38
N ALA A 141 5.56 5.34 0.96
CA ALA A 141 6.83 5.36 1.67
C ALA A 141 8.02 5.53 0.71
N SER A 142 9.20 5.70 1.27
CA SER A 142 10.45 5.83 0.52
C SER A 142 11.31 4.59 0.73
N PRO A 143 11.97 4.06 -0.33
CA PRO A 143 12.90 2.94 -0.20
C PRO A 143 14.04 3.24 0.77
N TYR A 144 14.44 4.48 0.91
CA TYR A 144 15.49 4.89 1.86
C TYR A 144 15.12 4.65 3.32
N LYS A 145 13.83 4.75 3.67
CA LYS A 145 13.36 4.48 5.02
C LYS A 145 13.45 2.98 5.39
N PHE A 146 13.37 2.12 4.40
CA PHE A 146 13.38 0.66 4.55
C PHE A 146 14.53 0.02 3.77
N ALA A 147 15.66 0.73 3.67
CA ALA A 147 16.78 0.36 2.80
C ALA A 147 17.29 -1.07 3.03
N LYS A 148 17.36 -1.53 4.28
CA LYS A 148 17.78 -2.88 4.62
C LYS A 148 16.88 -3.94 3.96
N ASP A 149 15.57 -3.79 4.08
CA ASP A 149 14.62 -4.77 3.58
C ASP A 149 14.50 -4.69 2.05
N VAL A 150 14.55 -3.48 1.49
CA VAL A 150 14.61 -3.27 0.04
C VAL A 150 15.84 -3.96 -0.57
N LEU A 151 17.04 -3.74 0.01
CA LEU A 151 18.27 -4.37 -0.46
C LEU A 151 18.26 -5.90 -0.29
N SER A 152 17.51 -6.44 0.66
CA SER A 152 17.37 -7.89 0.82
C SER A 152 16.63 -8.56 -0.34
N GLY A 153 15.82 -7.82 -1.08
CA GLY A 153 15.14 -8.29 -2.29
C GLY A 153 15.99 -8.25 -3.56
N LEU A 154 17.18 -7.66 -3.50
CA LEU A 154 18.06 -7.44 -4.67
C LEU A 154 19.29 -8.35 -4.61
N THR A 155 19.92 -8.61 -5.76
CA THR A 155 21.21 -9.31 -5.86
C THR A 155 22.36 -8.48 -5.30
N GLU A 156 23.53 -9.08 -5.04
CA GLU A 156 24.70 -8.35 -4.54
C GLU A 156 25.17 -7.25 -5.53
N GLU A 157 25.07 -7.49 -6.82
CA GLU A 157 25.40 -6.50 -7.84
C GLU A 157 24.41 -5.32 -7.82
N GLU A 158 23.13 -5.60 -7.73
CA GLU A 158 22.05 -4.60 -7.62
C GLU A 158 22.14 -3.81 -6.31
N LYS A 159 22.53 -4.47 -5.19
CA LYS A 159 22.80 -3.78 -3.91
C LYS A 159 23.92 -2.76 -4.05
N HIS A 160 25.00 -3.10 -4.75
CA HIS A 160 26.08 -2.15 -4.99
C HIS A 160 25.62 -0.95 -5.82
N MET A 161 24.83 -1.18 -6.87
CA MET A 161 24.24 -0.08 -7.63
C MET A 161 23.35 0.82 -6.76
N CYS A 162 22.54 0.24 -5.90
CA CYS A 162 21.70 1.00 -4.98
C CYS A 162 22.54 1.79 -3.96
N ILE A 163 23.59 1.18 -3.39
CA ILE A 163 24.49 1.84 -2.44
C ILE A 163 25.19 3.02 -3.11
N ASP A 164 25.67 2.87 -4.34
CA ASP A 164 26.28 3.96 -5.10
C ASP A 164 25.31 5.14 -5.31
N VAL A 165 24.03 4.85 -5.55
CA VAL A 165 23.00 5.89 -5.65
C VAL A 165 22.75 6.54 -4.29
N PHE A 166 22.66 5.77 -3.20
CA PHE A 166 22.54 6.30 -1.85
C PHE A 166 23.71 7.22 -1.48
N ASP A 167 24.95 6.77 -1.75
CA ASP A 167 26.14 7.56 -1.47
C ASP A 167 26.17 8.87 -2.26
N LYS A 168 25.80 8.84 -3.53
CA LYS A 168 25.67 10.05 -4.35
C LYS A 168 24.61 11.01 -3.81
N ILE A 169 23.49 10.49 -3.31
CA ILE A 169 22.42 11.28 -2.70
C ILE A 169 22.91 11.88 -1.38
N CYS A 170 23.52 11.07 -0.50
CA CYS A 170 24.03 11.52 0.78
C CYS A 170 25.14 12.57 0.64
N ASN A 171 26.07 12.36 -0.27
CA ASN A 171 27.17 13.28 -0.53
C ASN A 171 26.73 14.60 -1.19
N ASN A 172 25.55 14.63 -1.80
CA ASN A 172 24.95 15.82 -2.41
C ASN A 172 23.62 16.20 -1.76
N ALA A 173 23.36 15.75 -0.54
CA ALA A 173 22.06 15.87 0.15
C ALA A 173 21.50 17.30 0.12
N GLU A 174 22.32 18.32 0.36
CA GLU A 174 21.88 19.72 0.35
C GLU A 174 21.37 20.18 -1.03
N LYS A 175 22.04 19.76 -2.10
CA LYS A 175 21.66 20.08 -3.48
C LYS A 175 20.37 19.34 -3.84
N TYR A 176 20.28 18.04 -3.53
CA TYR A 176 19.11 17.22 -3.84
C TYR A 176 17.89 17.58 -3.01
N ILE A 177 18.07 17.92 -1.73
CA ILE A 177 16.96 18.41 -0.91
C ILE A 177 16.38 19.70 -1.49
N LYS A 178 17.22 20.63 -1.94
CA LYS A 178 16.79 21.87 -2.60
C LYS A 178 16.07 21.60 -3.93
N GLU A 179 16.52 20.64 -4.71
CA GLU A 179 15.89 20.25 -5.98
C GLU A 179 14.58 19.46 -5.74
N CYS A 180 14.57 18.54 -4.80
CA CYS A 180 13.35 17.82 -4.41
C CYS A 180 12.28 18.76 -3.83
N LEU A 181 12.67 19.71 -2.98
CA LEU A 181 11.75 20.72 -2.45
C LEU A 181 11.17 21.60 -3.58
N LYS A 182 11.98 21.95 -4.58
CA LYS A 182 11.47 22.67 -5.76
C LYS A 182 10.49 21.81 -6.56
N SER A 183 10.77 20.53 -6.80
CA SER A 183 9.87 19.62 -7.52
C SER A 183 8.58 19.34 -6.74
N VAL A 184 8.66 19.18 -5.43
CA VAL A 184 7.46 19.03 -4.56
C VAL A 184 6.61 20.30 -4.59
N PHE A 185 7.21 21.49 -4.55
CA PHE A 185 6.46 22.76 -4.64
C PHE A 185 5.82 22.96 -6.02
N ILE A 186 6.44 22.50 -7.09
CA ILE A 186 5.88 22.56 -8.46
C ILE A 186 4.74 21.53 -8.61
N GLN A 187 4.88 20.33 -8.06
CA GLN A 187 3.81 19.30 -8.09
C GLN A 187 2.59 19.69 -7.24
N VAL A 188 2.78 20.34 -6.09
CA VAL A 188 1.68 20.81 -5.25
C VAL A 188 0.87 21.94 -5.91
N SER A 189 1.43 22.68 -6.86
CA SER A 189 0.70 23.71 -7.60
C SER A 189 -0.13 23.19 -8.77
N GLU A 190 0.12 21.98 -9.29
CA GLU A 190 -0.58 21.45 -10.46
C GLU A 190 -1.38 20.15 -10.23
N TYR A 191 -1.02 19.30 -9.24
CA TYR A 191 -1.76 18.05 -8.96
C TYR A 191 -1.72 17.70 -7.47
N SER A 192 -2.75 18.11 -6.73
CA SER A 192 -2.92 17.68 -5.34
C SER A 192 -3.94 16.55 -5.25
N VAL A 193 -3.51 15.30 -5.26
CA VAL A 193 -4.31 14.20 -4.74
C VAL A 193 -3.46 13.42 -3.76
N LEU A 194 -3.58 13.74 -2.48
CA LEU A 194 -3.04 12.96 -1.39
C LEU A 194 -4.10 11.95 -0.97
N VAL A 195 -3.96 10.70 -1.36
CA VAL A 195 -4.77 9.61 -0.79
C VAL A 195 -3.86 8.83 0.15
N THR A 196 -3.98 9.14 1.44
CA THR A 196 -3.41 8.32 2.51
C THR A 196 -4.49 7.33 2.96
N VAL A 197 -4.28 6.06 2.72
CA VAL A 197 -5.07 4.97 3.30
C VAL A 197 -4.37 4.44 4.54
#